data_982459a40bc84ead1d95e167e3a6c902
#
_entry.id   982459a40bc84ead1d95e167e3a6c902
#
_cell.length_a   1.000
_cell.length_b   1.000
_cell.length_c   1.000
_cell.angle_alpha   90.00
_cell.angle_beta   90.00
_cell.angle_gamma   90.00
#
_symmetry.space_group_name_H-M   'P 1'
#
loop_
_entity.id
_entity.type
_entity.pdbx_description
1 polymer ?
#
loop_
_entity_poly.entity_id
_entity_poly.type
_entity_poly.pdbx_seq_one_letter_code
_entity_poly.pdbx_strand_id
1 'polypeptide(L)'
;MDKLFSSQYIMEIRMGFIRLTASVILAFALLTPGLFASGFESTGIGLKARGMGGAFRAIANDWTAAYYNPAGYAFVYDNQLGANLGMLHLRNELVPDYRMGGTYESGFFNDQTIYNQNEIYTMPSAGFIVRLPVWGETVFGLSAYQPFDYSISWTLFRPPLAYNDSTSSYLPSSQYSNNLDVVAFQLTAAREFMEEKLSIGIGLQILRGDLVFNNLYMRANPLDTMTYPDVLSDRPYDKIPEFTNNDGSGWGFGLKGGMLLKLNEKLNLGLTFSLPFDLTINGTTGFSFIMPKIGDLINDQDTTGYQPGNIGYLFAIGNPITFTSDFETKLKLPPSIGVGFAYEVNEKLRLALDAEYTMWSRFEGFEFTYSGFGSLPLDSLSVVDNFFKYNLSNPVDWNNAGKIMLGGQYDYSEIITFVGGVSADQSPIRDGIGFSPQFVDTGDKYGFNAGILFHIERWEVGLVTSFYHYPDMTIYGADDIDQDDNADQFPGEYKASTYETILAFNYWF
;
A
#
# COMPACT_ATOMS: atom_id res chain seq x y z
N MET A 1 -13.63 22.01 -56.89
CA MET A 1 -13.75 22.86 -55.68
C MET A 1 -14.20 22.09 -54.48
N ASP A 2 -15.07 21.09 -54.56
CA ASP A 2 -15.62 20.35 -53.40
C ASP A 2 -14.66 19.50 -52.60
N LYS A 3 -13.55 19.00 -53.21
CA LYS A 3 -12.55 18.21 -52.50
C LYS A 3 -11.60 19.03 -51.60
N LEU A 4 -11.44 20.34 -51.90
CA LEU A 4 -10.60 21.24 -51.07
C LEU A 4 -11.33 21.70 -49.82
N PHE A 5 -12.63 21.96 -49.93
CA PHE A 5 -13.47 22.34 -48.79
C PHE A 5 -13.63 21.21 -47.77
N SER A 6 -13.70 19.94 -48.20
CA SER A 6 -13.81 18.81 -47.30
C SER A 6 -12.51 18.58 -46.48
N SER A 7 -11.35 18.81 -47.06
CA SER A 7 -10.06 18.66 -46.39
C SER A 7 -9.82 19.77 -45.34
N GLN A 8 -10.18 20.98 -45.66
CA GLN A 8 -10.04 22.11 -44.72
C GLN A 8 -11.03 22.00 -43.53
N TYR A 9 -12.25 21.57 -43.77
CA TYR A 9 -13.27 21.36 -42.77
C TYR A 9 -12.86 20.19 -41.80
N ILE A 10 -12.32 19.11 -42.35
CA ILE A 10 -11.79 17.99 -41.56
C ILE A 10 -10.57 18.44 -40.70
N MET A 11 -9.72 19.31 -41.25
CA MET A 11 -8.56 19.84 -40.54
C MET A 11 -8.95 20.79 -39.41
N GLU A 12 -9.99 21.63 -39.62
CA GLU A 12 -10.54 22.50 -38.58
C GLU A 12 -11.22 21.73 -37.46
N ILE A 13 -11.97 20.67 -37.77
CA ILE A 13 -12.58 19.79 -36.76
C ILE A 13 -11.47 19.06 -35.97
N ARG A 14 -10.43 18.56 -36.63
CA ARG A 14 -9.27 17.94 -35.96
C ARG A 14 -8.52 18.92 -35.05
N MET A 15 -8.27 20.13 -35.51
CA MET A 15 -7.61 21.16 -34.68
C MET A 15 -8.52 21.64 -33.54
N GLY A 16 -9.83 21.74 -33.78
CA GLY A 16 -10.80 22.03 -32.72
C GLY A 16 -10.83 20.97 -31.64
N PHE A 17 -10.79 19.71 -32.03
CA PHE A 17 -10.76 18.57 -31.10
C PHE A 17 -9.45 18.46 -30.32
N ILE A 18 -8.29 18.67 -30.99
CA ILE A 18 -6.98 18.71 -30.32
C ILE A 18 -6.90 19.88 -29.33
N ARG A 19 -7.46 21.04 -29.70
CA ARG A 19 -7.55 22.20 -28.79
C ARG A 19 -8.49 21.94 -27.62
N LEU A 20 -9.63 21.31 -27.85
CA LEU A 20 -10.58 20.94 -26.80
C LEU A 20 -9.97 19.91 -25.85
N THR A 21 -9.33 18.86 -26.38
CA THR A 21 -8.66 17.84 -25.55
C THR A 21 -7.50 18.44 -24.77
N ALA A 22 -6.66 19.27 -25.43
CA ALA A 22 -5.57 19.97 -24.74
C ALA A 22 -6.09 20.97 -23.70
N SER A 23 -7.21 21.65 -23.98
CA SER A 23 -7.85 22.57 -23.02
C SER A 23 -8.50 21.84 -21.86
N VAL A 24 -9.09 20.66 -22.08
CA VAL A 24 -9.64 19.80 -21.03
C VAL A 24 -8.51 19.24 -20.16
N ILE A 25 -7.42 18.75 -20.77
CA ILE A 25 -6.24 18.29 -20.04
C ILE A 25 -5.60 19.44 -19.25
N LEU A 26 -5.45 20.61 -19.86
CA LEU A 26 -4.91 21.81 -19.20
C LEU A 26 -5.85 22.34 -18.11
N ALA A 27 -7.16 22.34 -18.33
CA ALA A 27 -8.16 22.73 -17.33
C ALA A 27 -8.19 21.72 -16.18
N PHE A 28 -8.08 20.42 -16.45
CA PHE A 28 -7.92 19.38 -15.41
C PHE A 28 -6.62 19.57 -14.64
N ALA A 29 -5.50 19.81 -15.31
CA ALA A 29 -4.20 20.07 -14.68
C ALA A 29 -4.17 21.39 -13.88
N LEU A 30 -4.98 22.38 -14.24
CA LEU A 30 -5.07 23.67 -13.55
C LEU A 30 -6.14 23.70 -12.44
N LEU A 31 -7.13 22.80 -12.49
CA LEU A 31 -8.21 22.72 -11.50
C LEU A 31 -7.87 21.78 -10.31
N THR A 32 -6.72 21.13 -10.32
CA THR A 32 -6.37 20.12 -9.32
C THR A 32 -5.05 20.38 -8.59
N PRO A 33 -4.88 21.44 -7.81
CA PRO A 33 -3.89 21.41 -6.76
C PRO A 33 -4.43 20.49 -5.66
N GLY A 34 -4.07 19.20 -5.71
CA GLY A 34 -4.35 18.25 -4.65
C GLY A 34 -5.26 17.05 -4.96
N LEU A 35 -5.17 16.44 -6.16
CA LEU A 35 -6.02 15.29 -6.54
C LEU A 35 -5.19 14.09 -7.04
N PHE A 36 -4.33 13.48 -6.20
CA PHE A 36 -3.59 12.28 -6.61
C PHE A 36 -3.43 11.33 -5.41
N ALA A 37 -3.62 10.01 -5.52
CA ALA A 37 -3.65 9.06 -4.38
C ALA A 37 -2.91 7.76 -4.59
N SER A 38 -2.06 7.37 -3.65
CA SER A 38 -1.38 6.08 -3.69
C SER A 38 -1.65 5.17 -2.50
N GLY A 39 -1.50 5.57 -1.28
CA GLY A 39 -1.60 4.68 -0.13
C GLY A 39 -0.91 3.33 -0.40
N PHE A 40 -1.47 2.24 0.11
CA PHE A 40 -1.02 0.86 -0.13
C PHE A 40 -1.88 0.14 -1.21
N GLU A 41 -2.50 0.88 -2.13
CA GLU A 41 -3.17 0.31 -3.28
C GLU A 41 -2.16 -0.29 -4.26
N SER A 42 -2.44 -1.51 -4.73
CA SER A 42 -1.63 -2.17 -5.75
C SER A 42 -1.46 -1.32 -7.01
N THR A 43 -0.32 -1.43 -7.64
CA THR A 43 -0.02 -0.76 -8.92
C THR A 43 -0.92 -1.22 -10.07
N GLY A 44 -1.71 -2.28 -9.91
CA GLY A 44 -2.65 -2.87 -10.87
C GLY A 44 -2.18 -4.19 -11.47
N ILE A 45 -2.96 -4.75 -12.39
CA ILE A 45 -2.76 -6.07 -12.98
C ILE A 45 -2.79 -6.04 -14.51
N GLY A 46 -2.23 -7.05 -15.17
CA GLY A 46 -2.34 -7.28 -16.60
C GLY A 46 -1.34 -6.50 -17.47
N LEU A 47 -1.07 -7.02 -18.67
CA LEU A 47 -0.08 -6.43 -19.58
C LEU A 47 -0.52 -5.08 -20.14
N LYS A 48 -1.68 -5.06 -20.83
CA LYS A 48 -2.16 -3.86 -21.52
C LYS A 48 -2.36 -2.72 -20.55
N ALA A 49 -3.11 -2.98 -19.49
CA ALA A 49 -3.46 -1.98 -18.51
C ALA A 49 -2.21 -1.39 -17.83
N ARG A 50 -1.30 -2.24 -17.37
CA ARG A 50 -0.05 -1.80 -16.72
C ARG A 50 0.87 -1.07 -17.69
N GLY A 51 1.06 -1.61 -18.91
CA GLY A 51 1.82 -0.94 -19.94
C GLY A 51 1.27 0.44 -20.30
N MET A 52 -0.04 0.63 -20.22
CA MET A 52 -0.73 1.90 -20.44
C MET A 52 -0.79 2.79 -19.16
N GLY A 53 0.04 2.52 -18.16
CA GLY A 53 0.09 3.30 -16.92
C GLY A 53 -1.16 3.17 -16.03
N GLY A 54 -2.01 2.15 -16.25
CA GLY A 54 -3.27 1.95 -15.56
C GLY A 54 -4.49 2.59 -16.26
N ALA A 55 -4.30 3.32 -17.37
CA ALA A 55 -5.39 3.93 -18.14
C ALA A 55 -6.15 2.87 -18.96
N PHE A 56 -7.10 2.18 -18.35
CA PHE A 56 -7.76 1.03 -18.97
C PHE A 56 -9.28 0.94 -18.75
N ARG A 57 -9.89 1.82 -17.93
CA ARG A 57 -11.32 1.75 -17.54
C ARG A 57 -12.29 1.84 -18.70
N ALA A 58 -11.96 2.57 -19.76
CA ALA A 58 -12.78 2.73 -20.94
C ALA A 58 -12.44 1.73 -22.07
N ILE A 59 -11.43 0.87 -21.86
CA ILE A 59 -11.01 -0.21 -22.76
C ILE A 59 -11.43 -1.55 -22.19
N ALA A 60 -10.85 -1.97 -21.08
CA ALA A 60 -11.11 -3.09 -20.20
C ALA A 60 -11.62 -4.36 -20.96
N ASN A 61 -10.88 -4.82 -21.98
CA ASN A 61 -11.32 -5.83 -22.93
C ASN A 61 -10.62 -7.19 -22.77
N ASP A 62 -10.21 -7.53 -21.56
CA ASP A 62 -9.65 -8.82 -21.18
C ASP A 62 -10.04 -9.19 -19.73
N TRP A 63 -9.52 -10.31 -19.21
CA TRP A 63 -9.86 -10.79 -17.87
C TRP A 63 -9.50 -9.79 -16.74
N THR A 64 -8.56 -8.89 -16.99
CA THR A 64 -8.17 -7.86 -16.03
C THR A 64 -9.22 -6.76 -15.85
N ALA A 65 -10.24 -6.73 -16.70
CA ALA A 65 -11.42 -5.87 -16.52
C ALA A 65 -12.10 -6.11 -15.16
N ALA A 66 -11.96 -7.27 -14.54
CA ALA A 66 -12.39 -7.51 -13.17
C ALA A 66 -11.81 -6.46 -12.19
N TYR A 67 -10.56 -6.06 -12.39
CA TYR A 67 -9.89 -5.04 -11.60
C TYR A 67 -10.26 -3.63 -12.04
N TYR A 68 -10.17 -3.32 -13.35
CA TYR A 68 -10.30 -1.94 -13.84
C TYR A 68 -11.75 -1.52 -14.06
N ASN A 69 -12.55 -2.31 -14.75
CA ASN A 69 -13.96 -2.04 -15.04
C ASN A 69 -14.72 -3.33 -15.36
N PRO A 70 -15.47 -3.91 -14.41
CA PRO A 70 -16.23 -5.14 -14.62
C PRO A 70 -17.14 -5.15 -15.86
N ALA A 71 -17.64 -3.97 -16.28
CA ALA A 71 -18.47 -3.83 -17.46
C ALA A 71 -17.76 -4.24 -18.76
N GLY A 72 -16.42 -4.15 -18.78
CA GLY A 72 -15.62 -4.52 -19.94
C GLY A 72 -15.74 -5.98 -20.34
N TYR A 73 -16.08 -6.89 -19.42
CA TYR A 73 -16.32 -8.30 -19.73
C TYR A 73 -17.39 -8.50 -20.81
N ALA A 74 -18.40 -7.65 -20.86
CA ALA A 74 -19.45 -7.75 -21.85
C ALA A 74 -18.93 -7.64 -23.31
N PHE A 75 -17.80 -6.95 -23.51
CA PHE A 75 -17.14 -6.78 -24.79
C PHE A 75 -16.01 -7.79 -25.05
N VAL A 76 -15.85 -8.79 -24.21
CA VAL A 76 -14.98 -9.96 -24.48
C VAL A 76 -15.81 -11.03 -25.14
N TYR A 77 -15.61 -11.23 -26.44
CA TYR A 77 -16.46 -12.14 -27.26
C TYR A 77 -16.03 -13.59 -27.17
N ASP A 78 -14.74 -13.86 -26.99
CA ASP A 78 -14.21 -15.22 -26.81
C ASP A 78 -14.01 -15.55 -25.33
N ASN A 79 -14.11 -16.83 -24.98
CA ASN A 79 -13.70 -17.27 -23.66
C ASN A 79 -12.20 -17.03 -23.49
N GLN A 80 -11.81 -16.65 -22.29
CA GLN A 80 -10.40 -16.27 -22.02
C GLN A 80 -9.92 -16.88 -20.71
N LEU A 81 -8.67 -17.33 -20.71
CA LEU A 81 -7.87 -17.62 -19.52
C LEU A 81 -6.62 -16.74 -19.56
N GLY A 82 -6.26 -16.14 -18.45
CA GLY A 82 -5.04 -15.36 -18.37
C GLY A 82 -4.41 -15.39 -17.00
N ALA A 83 -3.11 -15.16 -16.96
CA ALA A 83 -2.35 -14.98 -15.72
C ALA A 83 -1.21 -14.00 -15.91
N ASN A 84 -0.83 -13.35 -14.86
CA ASN A 84 0.38 -12.53 -14.81
C ASN A 84 1.13 -12.68 -13.49
N LEU A 85 2.43 -12.45 -13.56
CA LEU A 85 3.31 -12.35 -12.41
C LEU A 85 4.01 -10.99 -12.47
N GLY A 86 3.66 -10.12 -11.54
CA GLY A 86 4.39 -8.89 -11.25
C GLY A 86 5.54 -9.18 -10.29
N MET A 87 6.69 -8.57 -10.54
CA MET A 87 7.85 -8.59 -9.66
C MET A 87 8.25 -7.15 -9.40
N LEU A 88 8.13 -6.72 -8.14
CA LEU A 88 8.49 -5.38 -7.71
C LEU A 88 9.83 -5.41 -7.00
N HIS A 89 10.71 -4.49 -7.39
CA HIS A 89 11.98 -4.25 -6.73
C HIS A 89 11.94 -2.88 -6.08
N LEU A 90 11.85 -2.87 -4.75
CA LEU A 90 11.79 -1.66 -3.93
C LEU A 90 13.21 -1.21 -3.58
N ARG A 91 13.47 0.07 -3.74
CA ARG A 91 14.70 0.69 -3.30
C ARG A 91 14.35 1.93 -2.49
N ASN A 92 14.29 1.77 -1.18
CA ASN A 92 13.97 2.82 -0.25
C ASN A 92 15.18 3.12 0.63
N GLU A 93 15.44 4.40 0.86
CA GLU A 93 16.54 4.93 1.65
C GLU A 93 15.94 5.80 2.76
N LEU A 94 16.46 5.67 3.97
CA LEU A 94 16.11 6.49 5.12
C LEU A 94 17.40 6.96 5.78
N VAL A 95 17.49 8.26 6.03
CA VAL A 95 18.48 8.87 6.93
C VAL A 95 17.74 9.32 8.18
N PRO A 96 17.72 8.53 9.26
CA PRO A 96 17.01 8.87 10.48
C PRO A 96 17.60 10.12 11.14
N ASP A 97 16.74 10.98 11.68
CA ASP A 97 17.11 12.10 12.53
C ASP A 97 16.27 12.09 13.82
N TYR A 98 16.27 10.97 14.52
CA TYR A 98 15.47 10.75 15.72
C TYR A 98 16.18 11.30 16.95
N ARG A 99 16.16 12.64 17.11
CA ARG A 99 16.78 13.37 18.24
C ARG A 99 15.74 13.70 19.28
N MET A 100 15.22 12.69 19.95
CA MET A 100 14.35 12.92 21.11
C MET A 100 15.21 13.22 22.34
N GLY A 101 15.40 14.48 22.65
CA GLY A 101 15.78 15.07 23.93
C GLY A 101 16.68 14.25 24.86
N GLY A 102 17.87 13.81 24.45
CA GLY A 102 18.81 13.13 25.34
C GLY A 102 19.25 11.77 24.79
N THR A 103 19.29 10.75 25.52
CA THR A 103 20.06 9.53 25.45
C THR A 103 19.66 8.49 24.39
N TYR A 104 18.49 8.60 23.75
CA TYR A 104 18.04 7.66 22.69
C TYR A 104 18.69 7.89 21.34
N GLU A 105 19.32 9.03 21.14
CA GLU A 105 20.10 9.32 19.94
C GLU A 105 21.12 8.21 19.63
N SER A 106 21.66 7.58 20.65
CA SER A 106 22.65 6.50 20.48
C SER A 106 22.07 5.15 20.05
N GLY A 107 20.77 4.94 20.20
CA GLY A 107 20.09 3.68 19.82
C GLY A 107 19.65 3.65 18.35
N PHE A 108 19.32 4.79 17.76
CA PHE A 108 18.96 4.90 16.35
C PHE A 108 20.19 5.18 15.48
N PHE A 109 20.13 4.75 14.22
CA PHE A 109 21.19 5.00 13.24
C PHE A 109 21.09 6.42 12.67
N ASN A 110 21.05 7.44 13.53
CA ASN A 110 20.97 8.84 13.11
C ASN A 110 22.10 9.24 12.16
N ASP A 111 21.80 10.11 11.20
CA ASP A 111 22.73 10.61 10.19
C ASP A 111 23.38 9.50 9.31
N GLN A 112 22.87 8.28 9.33
CA GLN A 112 23.34 7.18 8.50
C GLN A 112 22.28 6.82 7.45
N THR A 113 22.69 6.55 6.22
CA THR A 113 21.78 6.05 5.19
C THR A 113 21.51 4.57 5.43
N ILE A 114 20.26 4.24 5.68
CA ILE A 114 19.76 2.88 5.86
C ILE A 114 18.87 2.51 4.67
N TYR A 115 18.97 1.29 4.22
CA TYR A 115 18.15 0.73 3.13
C TYR A 115 17.11 -0.23 3.69
N ASN A 116 15.95 -0.31 3.01
CA ASN A 116 14.93 -1.31 3.34
C ASN A 116 15.47 -2.74 3.12
N GLN A 117 14.94 -3.69 3.89
CA GLN A 117 15.38 -5.10 3.83
C GLN A 117 14.63 -5.92 2.78
N ASN A 118 13.34 -5.63 2.57
CA ASN A 118 12.52 -6.33 1.59
C ASN A 118 12.66 -5.68 0.22
N GLU A 119 13.63 -6.13 -0.58
CA GLU A 119 13.93 -5.51 -1.87
C GLU A 119 13.00 -6.01 -2.99
N ILE A 120 12.55 -7.24 -2.93
CA ILE A 120 11.76 -7.86 -4.00
C ILE A 120 10.54 -8.57 -3.43
N TYR A 121 9.38 -8.30 -3.99
CA TYR A 121 8.18 -9.10 -3.78
C TYR A 121 7.40 -9.35 -5.08
N THR A 122 6.48 -10.30 -5.04
CA THR A 122 5.78 -10.79 -6.23
C THR A 122 4.27 -10.65 -6.09
N MET A 123 3.60 -10.21 -7.16
CA MET A 123 2.15 -10.09 -7.27
C MET A 123 1.61 -11.02 -8.37
N PRO A 124 1.25 -12.26 -8.03
CA PRO A 124 0.58 -13.13 -8.98
C PRO A 124 -0.89 -12.75 -9.14
N SER A 125 -1.42 -12.85 -10.35
CA SER A 125 -2.84 -12.75 -10.59
C SER A 125 -3.28 -13.62 -11.77
N ALA A 126 -4.54 -14.05 -11.76
CA ALA A 126 -5.10 -14.88 -12.81
C ALA A 126 -6.62 -14.65 -12.95
N GLY A 127 -7.15 -14.96 -14.13
CA GLY A 127 -8.56 -14.83 -14.37
C GLY A 127 -9.04 -15.69 -15.54
N PHE A 128 -10.32 -15.98 -15.47
CA PHE A 128 -11.04 -16.77 -16.47
C PHE A 128 -12.35 -16.07 -16.82
N ILE A 129 -12.66 -15.99 -18.10
CA ILE A 129 -13.92 -15.43 -18.62
C ILE A 129 -14.63 -16.48 -19.44
N VAL A 130 -15.94 -16.54 -19.27
CA VAL A 130 -16.80 -17.37 -20.06
C VAL A 130 -18.08 -16.62 -20.45
N ARG A 131 -18.46 -16.69 -21.72
CA ARG A 131 -19.74 -16.19 -22.24
C ARG A 131 -20.78 -17.32 -22.21
N LEU A 132 -21.84 -17.09 -21.46
CA LEU A 132 -22.92 -18.07 -21.32
C LEU A 132 -24.21 -17.53 -21.93
N PRO A 133 -24.98 -18.35 -22.66
CA PRO A 133 -26.26 -17.97 -23.28
C PRO A 133 -27.41 -17.92 -22.25
N VAL A 134 -27.11 -17.44 -21.05
CA VAL A 134 -28.06 -17.27 -19.95
C VAL A 134 -28.33 -15.80 -19.71
N TRP A 135 -29.56 -15.45 -19.39
CA TRP A 135 -29.99 -14.07 -19.15
C TRP A 135 -29.53 -13.07 -20.25
N GLY A 136 -29.65 -13.51 -21.55
CA GLY A 136 -29.33 -12.67 -22.70
C GLY A 136 -27.84 -12.41 -22.90
N GLU A 137 -27.05 -13.47 -22.98
CA GLU A 137 -25.60 -13.45 -23.25
C GLU A 137 -24.80 -12.73 -22.20
N THR A 138 -25.02 -13.08 -20.96
CA THR A 138 -24.22 -12.56 -19.86
C THR A 138 -22.83 -13.21 -19.84
N VAL A 139 -21.81 -12.39 -19.68
CA VAL A 139 -20.43 -12.83 -19.53
C VAL A 139 -20.10 -12.91 -18.04
N PHE A 140 -19.57 -14.06 -17.64
CA PHE A 140 -19.12 -14.34 -16.28
C PHE A 140 -17.61 -14.49 -16.26
N GLY A 141 -17.01 -14.19 -15.12
CA GLY A 141 -15.61 -14.44 -14.90
C GLY A 141 -15.27 -14.64 -13.44
N LEU A 142 -14.20 -15.40 -13.23
CA LEU A 142 -13.54 -15.58 -11.94
C LEU A 142 -12.15 -15.00 -12.05
N SER A 143 -11.73 -14.26 -11.05
CA SER A 143 -10.37 -13.71 -11.00
C SER A 143 -9.84 -13.70 -9.58
N ALA A 144 -8.51 -13.84 -9.46
CA ALA A 144 -7.78 -13.68 -8.21
C ALA A 144 -6.67 -12.66 -8.45
N TYR A 145 -6.57 -11.65 -7.60
CA TYR A 145 -5.59 -10.58 -7.69
C TYR A 145 -5.44 -9.85 -6.36
N GLN A 146 -4.41 -9.02 -6.24
CA GLN A 146 -4.11 -8.23 -5.05
C GLN A 146 -4.52 -6.77 -5.27
N PRO A 147 -5.67 -6.29 -4.74
CA PRO A 147 -6.06 -4.89 -4.84
C PRO A 147 -5.28 -3.99 -3.90
N PHE A 148 -4.83 -4.53 -2.76
CA PHE A 148 -3.98 -3.84 -1.79
C PHE A 148 -2.82 -4.76 -1.44
N ASP A 149 -1.62 -4.18 -1.53
CA ASP A 149 -0.39 -4.91 -1.33
C ASP A 149 0.70 -3.93 -0.88
N TYR A 150 1.38 -4.26 0.19
CA TYR A 150 2.43 -3.42 0.74
C TYR A 150 3.46 -4.27 1.47
N SER A 151 4.73 -4.06 1.19
CA SER A 151 5.81 -4.79 1.84
C SER A 151 7.02 -3.90 2.06
N ILE A 152 7.31 -3.58 3.32
CA ILE A 152 8.50 -2.84 3.70
C ILE A 152 9.03 -3.33 5.05
N SER A 153 10.34 -3.28 5.23
CA SER A 153 11.00 -3.71 6.45
C SER A 153 12.32 -2.96 6.68
N TRP A 154 12.54 -2.55 7.92
CA TRP A 154 13.72 -1.79 8.35
C TRP A 154 14.31 -2.30 9.65
N THR A 155 15.65 -2.11 9.78
CA THR A 155 16.37 -2.17 11.05
C THR A 155 16.90 -0.76 11.35
N LEU A 156 16.30 -0.05 12.30
CA LEU A 156 16.59 1.35 12.59
C LEU A 156 17.16 1.58 13.98
N PHE A 157 17.13 0.57 14.84
CA PHE A 157 17.54 0.68 16.24
C PHE A 157 18.53 -0.42 16.61
N ARG A 158 19.52 -0.03 17.40
CA ARG A 158 20.47 -0.93 18.08
C ARG A 158 20.55 -0.54 19.54
N PRO A 159 20.39 -1.48 20.49
CA PRO A 159 20.48 -1.16 21.90
C PRO A 159 21.81 -0.48 22.23
N PRO A 160 21.81 0.63 23.00
CA PRO A 160 23.02 1.22 23.52
C PRO A 160 23.86 0.24 24.33
N LEU A 161 25.17 0.49 24.49
CA LEU A 161 26.09 -0.39 25.25
C LEU A 161 25.69 -0.57 26.72
N ALA A 162 24.86 0.34 27.24
CA ALA A 162 24.31 0.24 28.60
C ALA A 162 23.35 -0.92 28.79
N TYR A 163 22.75 -1.45 27.70
CA TYR A 163 21.94 -2.66 27.73
C TYR A 163 22.84 -3.88 27.56
N ASN A 164 22.44 -4.99 28.13
CA ASN A 164 23.24 -6.21 28.09
C ASN A 164 23.43 -6.68 26.65
N ASP A 165 24.66 -7.08 26.25
CA ASP A 165 24.95 -7.60 24.89
C ASP A 165 24.05 -8.77 24.49
N SER A 166 23.57 -9.58 25.44
CA SER A 166 22.62 -10.65 25.18
C SER A 166 21.24 -10.14 24.71
N THR A 167 20.89 -8.89 24.99
CA THR A 167 19.60 -8.33 24.58
C THR A 167 19.48 -8.10 23.07
N SER A 168 20.58 -7.91 22.37
CA SER A 168 20.60 -7.77 20.91
C SER A 168 20.04 -9.02 20.19
N SER A 169 20.11 -10.20 20.82
CA SER A 169 19.54 -11.45 20.27
C SER A 169 18.01 -11.51 20.36
N TYR A 170 17.37 -10.64 21.12
CA TYR A 170 15.91 -10.57 21.26
C TYR A 170 15.27 -9.47 20.39
N LEU A 171 16.09 -8.64 19.75
CA LEU A 171 15.63 -7.69 18.75
C LEU A 171 15.57 -8.43 17.40
N PRO A 172 14.43 -8.41 16.72
CA PRO A 172 14.36 -8.96 15.39
C PRO A 172 15.14 -8.11 14.39
N SER A 173 15.50 -8.72 13.28
CA SER A 173 16.11 -8.01 12.15
C SER A 173 15.13 -7.06 11.48
N SER A 174 13.83 -7.32 11.58
CA SER A 174 12.75 -6.49 11.05
C SER A 174 12.07 -5.77 12.22
N GLN A 175 12.49 -4.55 12.52
CA GLN A 175 12.01 -3.78 13.68
C GLN A 175 10.82 -2.89 13.34
N TYR A 176 10.86 -2.30 12.15
CA TYR A 176 9.77 -1.53 11.59
C TYR A 176 9.36 -2.22 10.29
N SER A 177 8.20 -2.83 10.26
CA SER A 177 7.71 -3.44 9.03
C SER A 177 6.20 -3.35 8.91
N ASN A 178 5.75 -3.28 7.66
CA ASN A 178 4.37 -3.41 7.30
C ASN A 178 4.32 -4.32 6.07
N ASN A 179 3.91 -5.57 6.26
CA ASN A 179 3.64 -6.50 5.18
C ASN A 179 2.15 -6.79 5.20
N LEU A 180 1.43 -6.12 4.32
CA LEU A 180 -0.01 -6.27 4.12
C LEU A 180 -0.25 -6.85 2.74
N ASP A 181 -0.85 -8.01 2.67
CA ASP A 181 -1.29 -8.66 1.44
C ASP A 181 -2.80 -8.90 1.49
N VAL A 182 -3.54 -8.27 0.59
CA VAL A 182 -4.98 -8.47 0.46
C VAL A 182 -5.28 -9.07 -0.91
N VAL A 183 -5.60 -10.36 -0.93
CA VAL A 183 -6.02 -11.08 -2.15
C VAL A 183 -7.54 -11.00 -2.29
N ALA A 184 -8.00 -10.57 -3.46
CA ALA A 184 -9.40 -10.60 -3.87
C ALA A 184 -9.70 -11.80 -4.77
N PHE A 185 -10.64 -12.63 -4.36
CA PHE A 185 -11.29 -13.61 -5.23
C PHE A 185 -12.60 -13.00 -5.70
N GLN A 186 -12.69 -12.67 -7.00
CA GLN A 186 -13.82 -11.95 -7.55
C GLN A 186 -14.63 -12.80 -8.53
N LEU A 187 -15.94 -12.88 -8.29
CA LEU A 187 -16.92 -13.33 -9.26
C LEU A 187 -17.51 -12.10 -9.96
N THR A 188 -17.35 -12.04 -11.27
CA THR A 188 -17.84 -10.92 -12.09
C THR A 188 -18.92 -11.39 -13.03
N ALA A 189 -19.97 -10.57 -13.20
CA ALA A 189 -20.98 -10.72 -14.23
C ALA A 189 -21.17 -9.39 -14.98
N ALA A 190 -21.20 -9.43 -16.31
CA ALA A 190 -21.42 -8.25 -17.14
C ALA A 190 -22.33 -8.56 -18.33
N ARG A 191 -23.06 -7.54 -18.76
CA ARG A 191 -24.00 -7.66 -19.87
C ARG A 191 -24.04 -6.39 -20.70
N GLU A 192 -24.21 -6.57 -22.00
CA GLU A 192 -24.47 -5.51 -22.97
C GLU A 192 -25.95 -5.11 -23.00
N PHE A 193 -26.17 -3.83 -23.27
CA PHE A 193 -27.45 -3.17 -23.48
C PHE A 193 -27.36 -2.21 -24.65
N MET A 194 -28.50 -1.81 -25.23
CA MET A 194 -28.59 -0.79 -26.28
C MET A 194 -27.73 -1.10 -27.51
N GLU A 195 -27.81 -2.35 -28.01
CA GLU A 195 -27.11 -2.75 -29.24
C GLU A 195 -25.59 -2.42 -29.17
N GLU A 196 -24.90 -2.97 -28.17
CA GLU A 196 -23.46 -2.85 -27.93
C GLU A 196 -22.99 -1.43 -27.53
N LYS A 197 -23.88 -0.49 -27.24
CA LYS A 197 -23.48 0.87 -26.84
C LYS A 197 -23.20 1.00 -25.36
N LEU A 198 -23.89 0.24 -24.54
CA LEU A 198 -23.77 0.29 -23.08
C LEU A 198 -23.52 -1.10 -22.55
N SER A 199 -22.56 -1.23 -21.64
CA SER A 199 -22.45 -2.41 -20.79
C SER A 199 -22.43 -2.02 -19.31
N ILE A 200 -22.92 -2.94 -18.48
CA ILE A 200 -22.92 -2.84 -17.03
C ILE A 200 -22.33 -4.14 -16.49
N GLY A 201 -21.45 -4.01 -15.50
CA GLY A 201 -20.81 -5.13 -14.83
C GLY A 201 -20.79 -4.95 -13.32
N ILE A 202 -20.85 -6.08 -12.62
CA ILE A 202 -20.74 -6.15 -11.16
C ILE A 202 -19.78 -7.27 -10.77
N GLY A 203 -18.94 -7.03 -9.79
CA GLY A 203 -18.01 -7.96 -9.21
C GLY A 203 -18.27 -8.11 -7.71
N LEU A 204 -18.43 -9.34 -7.26
CA LEU A 204 -18.51 -9.71 -5.84
C LEU A 204 -17.15 -10.24 -5.42
N GLN A 205 -16.58 -9.67 -4.37
CA GLN A 205 -15.25 -10.02 -3.89
C GLN A 205 -15.32 -10.71 -2.53
N ILE A 206 -14.53 -11.77 -2.39
CA ILE A 206 -14.10 -12.31 -1.10
C ILE A 206 -12.65 -11.87 -0.94
N LEU A 207 -12.36 -11.18 0.14
CA LEU A 207 -11.03 -10.64 0.44
C LEU A 207 -10.37 -11.51 1.50
N ARG A 208 -9.13 -11.89 1.28
CA ARG A 208 -8.25 -12.51 2.26
C ARG A 208 -7.13 -11.54 2.56
N GLY A 209 -6.98 -11.12 3.81
CA GLY A 209 -5.88 -10.27 4.25
C GLY A 209 -4.93 -11.02 5.16
N ASP A 210 -3.65 -10.89 4.91
CA ASP A 210 -2.56 -11.33 5.76
C ASP A 210 -1.74 -10.09 6.14
N LEU A 211 -1.44 -9.93 7.43
CA LEU A 211 -0.74 -8.76 7.99
C LEU A 211 0.40 -9.22 8.89
N VAL A 212 1.60 -8.73 8.62
CA VAL A 212 2.71 -8.73 9.57
C VAL A 212 3.13 -7.30 9.82
N PHE A 213 2.85 -6.80 11.02
CA PHE A 213 3.15 -5.43 11.41
C PHE A 213 4.06 -5.41 12.62
N ASN A 214 5.29 -4.91 12.44
CA ASN A 214 6.29 -4.81 13.48
C ASN A 214 6.53 -3.34 13.82
N ASN A 215 6.64 -3.03 15.09
CA ASN A 215 6.99 -1.70 15.54
C ASN A 215 7.90 -1.74 16.77
N LEU A 216 8.67 -0.67 16.96
CA LEU A 216 9.48 -0.44 18.14
C LEU A 216 8.96 0.84 18.82
N TYR A 217 8.53 0.69 20.05
CA TYR A 217 8.06 1.79 20.91
C TYR A 217 9.13 2.11 21.95
N MET A 218 9.20 3.38 22.37
CA MET A 218 10.08 3.83 23.44
C MET A 218 9.26 4.18 24.67
N ARG A 219 8.99 3.16 25.51
CA ARG A 219 8.17 3.31 26.71
C ARG A 219 8.95 4.03 27.81
N ALA A 220 8.27 4.96 28.50
CA ALA A 220 8.84 5.58 29.70
C ALA A 220 9.11 4.51 30.77
N ASN A 221 10.33 4.51 31.34
CA ASN A 221 10.66 3.58 32.41
C ASN A 221 9.88 3.97 33.69
N PRO A 222 9.00 3.12 34.23
CA PRO A 222 8.19 3.45 35.40
C PRO A 222 9.02 3.66 36.67
N LEU A 223 10.29 3.29 36.65
CA LEU A 223 11.22 3.56 37.78
C LEU A 223 11.86 4.95 37.70
N ASP A 224 11.79 5.67 36.59
CA ASP A 224 12.35 7.01 36.47
C ASP A 224 11.63 8.03 37.38
N THR A 225 10.40 7.75 37.77
CA THR A 225 9.67 8.56 38.78
C THR A 225 10.07 8.27 40.21
N MET A 226 10.81 7.17 40.46
CA MET A 226 11.38 6.87 41.76
C MET A 226 12.76 7.55 41.81
N THR A 227 12.88 8.53 42.67
CA THR A 227 14.11 9.28 42.95
C THR A 227 15.36 8.39 43.06
N TYR A 228 15.91 8.03 41.89
CA TYR A 228 17.27 7.51 41.83
C TYR A 228 18.20 8.69 41.99
N PRO A 229 19.13 8.65 42.94
CA PRO A 229 20.09 9.73 43.10
C PRO A 229 20.93 9.85 41.83
N ASP A 230 21.44 11.02 41.57
CA ASP A 230 22.24 11.55 40.48
C ASP A 230 23.23 10.63 39.73
N VAL A 231 23.32 9.35 40.06
CA VAL A 231 24.17 8.34 39.42
C VAL A 231 23.67 7.96 38.01
N LEU A 232 22.40 8.25 37.69
CA LEU A 232 21.80 8.02 36.40
C LEU A 232 21.73 9.27 35.51
N SER A 233 22.66 10.21 35.74
CA SER A 233 22.72 11.46 34.97
C SER A 233 23.03 11.28 33.49
N ASP A 234 23.48 10.10 33.08
CA ASP A 234 23.59 9.69 31.66
C ASP A 234 22.41 8.78 31.28
N ARG A 235 21.34 9.35 31.00
CA ARG A 235 19.95 8.92 30.77
C ARG A 235 19.62 7.75 29.80
N PRO A 236 20.44 6.71 29.51
CA PRO A 236 20.00 5.62 28.63
C PRO A 236 18.90 4.72 29.24
N TYR A 237 18.47 5.02 30.48
CA TYR A 237 17.59 4.14 31.26
C TYR A 237 16.19 4.71 31.52
N ASP A 238 15.89 5.90 31.02
CA ASP A 238 14.58 6.56 31.21
C ASP A 238 13.49 5.98 30.29
N LYS A 239 13.88 5.20 29.29
CA LYS A 239 12.94 4.49 28.39
C LYS A 239 13.25 3.01 28.31
N ILE A 240 12.27 2.25 27.97
CA ILE A 240 12.35 0.81 27.70
C ILE A 240 11.93 0.58 26.27
N PRO A 241 12.84 0.12 25.39
CA PRO A 241 12.46 -0.30 24.04
C PRO A 241 11.50 -1.47 24.12
N GLU A 242 10.31 -1.29 23.61
CA GLU A 242 9.30 -2.31 23.44
C GLU A 242 9.19 -2.65 21.97
N PHE A 243 9.42 -3.90 21.64
CA PHE A 243 9.26 -4.43 20.31
C PHE A 243 8.00 -5.30 20.22
N THR A 244 7.17 -5.04 19.20
CA THR A 244 5.97 -5.83 18.90
C THR A 244 6.06 -6.46 17.54
N ASN A 245 5.61 -7.72 17.44
CA ASN A 245 5.46 -8.45 16.19
C ASN A 245 4.03 -8.96 16.09
N ASN A 246 3.18 -8.28 15.33
CA ASN A 246 1.79 -8.66 15.09
C ASN A 246 1.74 -9.48 13.79
N ASP A 247 1.32 -10.75 13.88
CA ASP A 247 1.15 -11.66 12.75
C ASP A 247 -0.26 -12.24 12.75
N GLY A 248 -1.03 -11.93 11.73
CA GLY A 248 -2.43 -12.31 11.69
C GLY A 248 -3.05 -12.28 10.31
N SER A 249 -4.28 -12.76 10.25
CA SER A 249 -5.01 -12.87 8.99
C SER A 249 -6.51 -12.75 9.18
N GLY A 250 -7.21 -12.40 8.10
CA GLY A 250 -8.65 -12.23 8.16
C GLY A 250 -9.33 -12.36 6.80
N TRP A 251 -10.66 -12.35 6.86
CA TRP A 251 -11.52 -12.39 5.68
C TRP A 251 -12.46 -11.20 5.67
N GLY A 252 -12.75 -10.71 4.48
CA GLY A 252 -13.70 -9.64 4.24
C GLY A 252 -14.41 -9.82 2.93
N PHE A 253 -15.22 -8.84 2.58
CA PHE A 253 -15.99 -8.83 1.33
C PHE A 253 -15.80 -7.50 0.64
N GLY A 254 -16.14 -7.45 -0.65
CA GLY A 254 -16.14 -6.24 -1.42
C GLY A 254 -17.13 -6.29 -2.57
N LEU A 255 -17.46 -5.12 -3.06
CA LEU A 255 -18.32 -4.93 -4.22
C LEU A 255 -17.61 -4.03 -5.21
N LYS A 256 -17.60 -4.42 -6.47
CA LYS A 256 -17.07 -3.60 -7.57
C LYS A 256 -18.13 -3.46 -8.64
N GLY A 257 -18.28 -2.27 -9.17
CA GLY A 257 -19.23 -2.04 -10.25
C GLY A 257 -18.61 -1.22 -11.35
N GLY A 258 -19.16 -1.38 -12.55
CA GLY A 258 -18.71 -0.65 -13.71
C GLY A 258 -19.77 -0.42 -14.74
N MET A 259 -19.58 0.63 -15.51
CA MET A 259 -20.32 0.97 -16.71
C MET A 259 -19.32 1.31 -17.82
N LEU A 260 -19.57 0.84 -19.02
CA LEU A 260 -18.82 1.22 -20.20
C LEU A 260 -19.80 1.66 -21.30
N LEU A 261 -19.61 2.86 -21.83
CA LEU A 261 -20.47 3.48 -22.82
C LEU A 261 -19.65 3.84 -24.07
N LYS A 262 -20.03 3.29 -25.23
CA LYS A 262 -19.50 3.71 -26.54
C LYS A 262 -20.25 4.97 -26.97
N LEU A 263 -19.63 6.14 -26.78
CA LEU A 263 -20.22 7.43 -27.17
C LEU A 263 -20.34 7.57 -28.69
N ASN A 264 -19.37 7.03 -29.41
CA ASN A 264 -19.36 6.87 -30.86
C ASN A 264 -18.34 5.77 -31.23
N GLU A 265 -18.13 5.54 -32.53
CA GLU A 265 -17.20 4.51 -33.04
C GLU A 265 -15.76 4.64 -32.56
N LYS A 266 -15.37 5.81 -32.05
CA LYS A 266 -13.97 6.12 -31.67
C LYS A 266 -13.80 6.47 -30.20
N LEU A 267 -14.88 6.80 -29.49
CA LEU A 267 -14.79 7.34 -28.13
C LEU A 267 -15.62 6.51 -27.16
N ASN A 268 -14.96 5.95 -26.18
CA ASN A 268 -15.56 5.23 -25.07
C ASN A 268 -15.42 6.01 -23.77
N LEU A 269 -16.42 5.84 -22.89
CA LEU A 269 -16.44 6.33 -21.52
C LEU A 269 -16.60 5.13 -20.57
N GLY A 270 -15.72 5.02 -19.59
CA GLY A 270 -15.81 4.05 -18.49
C GLY A 270 -16.08 4.74 -17.17
N LEU A 271 -17.00 4.21 -16.36
CA LEU A 271 -17.24 4.64 -14.98
C LEU A 271 -17.13 3.42 -14.08
N THR A 272 -16.52 3.59 -12.91
CA THR A 272 -16.29 2.49 -11.96
C THR A 272 -16.46 2.97 -10.53
N PHE A 273 -16.83 2.03 -9.67
CA PHE A 273 -16.70 2.18 -8.23
C PHE A 273 -16.16 0.88 -7.61
N SER A 274 -15.44 1.01 -6.52
CA SER A 274 -14.97 -0.08 -5.68
C SER A 274 -15.36 0.20 -4.24
N LEU A 275 -15.96 -0.78 -3.60
CA LEU A 275 -16.45 -0.67 -2.22
C LEU A 275 -16.00 -1.90 -1.43
N PRO A 276 -14.75 -1.94 -0.96
CA PRO A 276 -14.32 -2.94 0.00
C PRO A 276 -14.97 -2.67 1.35
N PHE A 277 -15.39 -3.75 2.04
CA PHE A 277 -15.83 -3.66 3.41
C PHE A 277 -14.64 -3.85 4.35
N ASP A 278 -14.84 -3.50 5.63
CA ASP A 278 -13.80 -3.65 6.63
C ASP A 278 -13.35 -5.11 6.76
N LEU A 279 -12.04 -5.27 6.91
CA LEU A 279 -11.39 -6.57 7.07
C LEU A 279 -10.98 -6.72 8.53
N THR A 280 -11.55 -7.69 9.24
CA THR A 280 -11.12 -8.01 10.60
C THR A 280 -10.00 -9.03 10.54
N ILE A 281 -8.85 -8.67 11.08
CA ILE A 281 -7.65 -9.50 11.17
C ILE A 281 -7.48 -9.93 12.62
N ASN A 282 -7.29 -11.23 12.81
CA ASN A 282 -7.00 -11.85 14.11
C ASN A 282 -5.66 -12.59 14.01
N GLY A 283 -4.91 -12.56 15.09
CA GLY A 283 -3.59 -13.19 15.08
C GLY A 283 -2.96 -13.22 16.46
N THR A 284 -1.64 -13.37 16.45
CA THR A 284 -0.83 -13.40 17.67
C THR A 284 0.21 -12.28 17.64
N THR A 285 0.47 -11.71 18.80
CA THR A 285 1.52 -10.72 19.01
C THR A 285 2.60 -11.28 19.89
N GLY A 286 3.85 -11.13 19.46
CA GLY A 286 5.02 -11.30 20.30
C GLY A 286 5.46 -9.96 20.85
N PHE A 287 5.57 -9.85 22.17
CA PHE A 287 6.12 -8.68 22.86
C PHE A 287 7.54 -8.98 23.34
N SER A 288 8.44 -7.99 23.21
CA SER A 288 9.81 -8.05 23.72
C SER A 288 10.20 -6.70 24.30
N PHE A 289 10.29 -6.63 25.62
CA PHE A 289 10.73 -5.44 26.35
C PHE A 289 12.22 -5.58 26.68
N ILE A 290 13.02 -4.61 26.27
CA ILE A 290 14.47 -4.60 26.50
C ILE A 290 14.76 -3.83 27.78
N MET A 291 14.94 -4.56 28.88
CA MET A 291 15.19 -3.96 30.20
C MET A 291 16.64 -3.49 30.31
N PRO A 292 16.88 -2.29 30.90
CA PRO A 292 18.21 -1.79 31.17
C PRO A 292 18.90 -2.59 32.28
N LYS A 293 20.23 -2.70 32.17
CA LYS A 293 21.07 -3.31 33.20
C LYS A 293 21.58 -2.24 34.18
N ILE A 294 20.78 -1.93 35.18
CA ILE A 294 21.10 -0.91 36.18
C ILE A 294 21.95 -1.47 37.32
N GLY A 295 21.90 -2.80 37.56
CA GLY A 295 22.51 -3.46 38.72
C GLY A 295 24.01 -3.21 38.95
N ASP A 296 24.78 -2.95 37.87
CA ASP A 296 26.21 -2.64 38.00
C ASP A 296 26.47 -1.16 38.40
N LEU A 297 25.46 -0.29 38.36
CA LEU A 297 25.53 1.13 38.67
C LEU A 297 25.07 1.46 40.09
N ILE A 298 24.42 0.49 40.76
CA ILE A 298 23.90 0.67 42.12
C ILE A 298 25.01 0.31 43.07
N ASN A 299 25.53 1.33 43.78
CA ASN A 299 26.42 1.10 44.90
C ASN A 299 25.79 0.16 45.93
N ASP A 300 26.55 -0.79 46.44
CA ASP A 300 26.18 -1.91 47.34
C ASP A 300 25.38 -1.55 48.62
N GLN A 301 24.95 -0.31 48.79
CA GLN A 301 24.36 0.17 50.04
C GLN A 301 22.82 0.25 50.05
N ASP A 302 22.14 0.17 48.92
CA ASP A 302 20.66 0.16 48.90
C ASP A 302 20.11 -0.86 47.90
N THR A 303 20.30 -2.13 48.17
CA THR A 303 19.86 -3.23 47.35
C THR A 303 18.43 -3.70 47.67
N THR A 304 17.74 -3.07 48.62
CA THR A 304 16.44 -3.56 49.13
C THR A 304 15.31 -3.48 48.09
N GLY A 305 15.39 -2.53 47.15
CA GLY A 305 14.42 -2.38 46.06
C GLY A 305 14.64 -3.32 44.88
N TYR A 306 15.84 -3.96 44.79
CA TYR A 306 16.25 -4.78 43.65
C TYR A 306 16.34 -6.30 43.97
N GLN A 307 15.70 -6.72 45.04
CA GLN A 307 15.64 -8.14 45.37
C GLN A 307 14.63 -8.88 44.46
N PRO A 308 14.90 -10.16 44.14
CA PRO A 308 13.92 -10.97 43.44
C PRO A 308 12.56 -10.92 44.12
N GLY A 309 11.51 -10.61 43.32
CA GLY A 309 10.16 -10.41 43.84
C GLY A 309 9.74 -8.94 44.02
N ASN A 310 10.68 -7.99 43.88
CA ASN A 310 10.35 -6.57 43.83
C ASN A 310 10.27 -6.06 42.40
N ILE A 311 9.43 -5.06 42.16
CA ILE A 311 9.23 -4.48 40.85
C ILE A 311 10.51 -3.84 40.31
N GLY A 312 11.32 -3.21 41.17
CA GLY A 312 12.62 -2.64 40.82
C GLY A 312 13.57 -3.67 40.19
N TYR A 313 13.55 -4.91 40.68
CA TYR A 313 14.33 -5.99 40.12
C TYR A 313 13.96 -6.27 38.65
N LEU A 314 12.64 -6.26 38.32
CA LEU A 314 12.13 -6.52 36.99
C LEU A 314 12.69 -5.53 35.95
N PHE A 315 12.80 -4.25 36.32
CA PHE A 315 13.20 -3.18 35.41
C PHE A 315 14.71 -2.84 35.42
N ALA A 316 15.52 -3.56 36.23
CA ALA A 316 16.90 -3.19 36.48
C ALA A 316 17.95 -4.27 36.16
N ILE A 317 17.54 -5.49 35.81
CA ILE A 317 18.46 -6.63 35.68
C ILE A 317 19.03 -6.84 34.28
N GLY A 318 18.57 -6.07 33.29
CA GLY A 318 19.01 -6.20 31.91
C GLY A 318 18.55 -7.47 31.20
N ASN A 319 17.59 -8.20 31.74
CA ASN A 319 17.01 -9.35 31.09
C ASN A 319 15.77 -8.91 30.29
N PRO A 320 15.62 -9.29 29.01
CA PRO A 320 14.43 -9.01 28.27
C PRO A 320 13.22 -9.74 28.84
N ILE A 321 12.07 -9.10 28.79
CA ILE A 321 10.78 -9.69 29.13
C ILE A 321 10.04 -9.95 27.83
N THR A 322 9.71 -11.21 27.58
CA THR A 322 8.99 -11.63 26.38
C THR A 322 7.74 -12.41 26.74
N PHE A 323 6.67 -12.15 26.03
CA PHE A 323 5.42 -12.90 26.14
C PHE A 323 4.61 -12.76 24.85
N THR A 324 3.52 -13.49 24.76
CA THR A 324 2.60 -13.44 23.62
C THR A 324 1.20 -13.04 24.04
N SER A 325 0.43 -12.55 23.11
CA SER A 325 -0.99 -12.24 23.26
C SER A 325 -1.71 -12.55 21.97
N ASP A 326 -3.01 -12.81 22.04
CA ASP A 326 -3.88 -12.75 20.87
C ASP A 326 -4.20 -11.27 20.56
N PHE A 327 -4.42 -10.95 19.28
CA PHE A 327 -4.87 -9.63 18.88
C PHE A 327 -6.02 -9.67 17.88
N GLU A 328 -6.80 -8.59 17.86
CA GLU A 328 -7.73 -8.24 16.80
C GLU A 328 -7.41 -6.82 16.31
N THR A 329 -7.41 -6.63 14.99
CA THR A 329 -7.38 -5.30 14.37
C THR A 329 -8.36 -5.23 13.21
N LYS A 330 -8.88 -4.04 12.93
CA LYS A 330 -9.85 -3.79 11.86
C LYS A 330 -9.24 -2.89 10.78
N LEU A 331 -8.93 -3.47 9.64
CA LEU A 331 -8.44 -2.75 8.49
C LEU A 331 -9.61 -2.12 7.71
N LYS A 332 -9.71 -0.80 7.76
CA LYS A 332 -10.72 -0.01 7.06
C LYS A 332 -10.25 0.32 5.65
N LEU A 333 -10.55 -0.55 4.69
CA LEU A 333 -10.14 -0.37 3.30
C LEU A 333 -10.90 0.78 2.63
N PRO A 334 -10.23 1.62 1.82
CA PRO A 334 -10.83 2.79 1.20
C PRO A 334 -11.70 2.42 -0.01
N PRO A 335 -12.92 2.98 -0.15
CA PRO A 335 -13.66 2.92 -1.39
C PRO A 335 -13.07 3.87 -2.42
N SER A 336 -13.29 3.55 -3.72
CA SER A 336 -12.86 4.41 -4.82
C SER A 336 -13.91 4.55 -5.91
N ILE A 337 -13.81 5.67 -6.65
CA ILE A 337 -14.57 5.93 -7.87
C ILE A 337 -13.61 6.32 -8.98
N GLY A 338 -13.90 5.90 -10.21
CA GLY A 338 -13.06 6.17 -11.35
C GLY A 338 -13.84 6.52 -12.62
N VAL A 339 -13.24 7.36 -13.43
CA VAL A 339 -13.71 7.70 -14.78
C VAL A 339 -12.57 7.49 -15.77
N GLY A 340 -12.89 6.97 -16.93
CA GLY A 340 -11.93 6.76 -18.01
C GLY A 340 -12.50 7.12 -19.37
N PHE A 341 -11.61 7.58 -20.25
CA PHE A 341 -11.90 7.82 -21.65
C PHE A 341 -10.91 7.06 -22.51
N ALA A 342 -11.39 6.45 -23.59
CA ALA A 342 -10.52 5.84 -24.59
C ALA A 342 -10.91 6.37 -25.97
N TYR A 343 -9.91 6.75 -26.75
CA TYR A 343 -10.08 7.30 -28.08
C TYR A 343 -9.25 6.55 -29.10
N GLU A 344 -9.92 6.03 -30.14
CA GLU A 344 -9.30 5.39 -31.30
C GLU A 344 -8.88 6.46 -32.31
N VAL A 345 -7.61 6.82 -32.31
CA VAL A 345 -7.03 7.80 -33.23
C VAL A 345 -7.15 7.28 -34.68
N ASN A 346 -6.77 6.02 -34.86
CA ASN A 346 -6.91 5.23 -36.08
C ASN A 346 -6.91 3.74 -35.75
N GLU A 347 -6.94 2.87 -36.77
CA GLU A 347 -6.98 1.40 -36.61
C GLU A 347 -5.78 0.81 -35.80
N LYS A 348 -4.67 1.56 -35.70
CA LYS A 348 -3.44 1.09 -35.05
C LYS A 348 -3.15 1.79 -33.69
N LEU A 349 -3.73 2.96 -33.47
CA LEU A 349 -3.38 3.78 -32.30
C LEU A 349 -4.63 4.07 -31.47
N ARG A 350 -4.60 3.65 -30.23
CA ARG A 350 -5.60 3.96 -29.19
C ARG A 350 -4.93 4.71 -28.06
N LEU A 351 -5.57 5.74 -27.56
CA LEU A 351 -5.16 6.51 -26.38
C LEU A 351 -6.22 6.37 -25.31
N ALA A 352 -5.80 6.40 -24.05
CA ALA A 352 -6.69 6.37 -22.90
C ALA A 352 -6.25 7.36 -21.83
N LEU A 353 -7.24 7.95 -21.14
CA LEU A 353 -7.07 8.84 -20.00
C LEU A 353 -8.02 8.40 -18.91
N ASP A 354 -7.49 8.07 -17.74
CA ASP A 354 -8.26 7.68 -16.56
C ASP A 354 -7.98 8.64 -15.41
N ALA A 355 -9.00 8.85 -14.57
CA ALA A 355 -8.87 9.48 -13.28
C ALA A 355 -9.58 8.63 -12.22
N GLU A 356 -8.98 8.53 -11.05
CA GLU A 356 -9.53 7.81 -9.90
C GLU A 356 -9.44 8.68 -8.65
N TYR A 357 -10.43 8.55 -7.79
CA TYR A 357 -10.47 9.18 -6.49
C TYR A 357 -10.73 8.12 -5.42
N THR A 358 -9.79 8.01 -4.48
CA THR A 358 -9.81 7.02 -3.39
C THR A 358 -10.01 7.71 -2.06
N MET A 359 -10.94 7.20 -1.26
CA MET A 359 -11.34 7.80 0.02
C MET A 359 -10.45 7.28 1.16
N TRP A 360 -9.17 7.63 1.11
CA TRP A 360 -8.15 7.19 2.07
C TRP A 360 -8.37 7.70 3.49
N SER A 361 -9.15 8.79 3.68
CA SER A 361 -9.54 9.25 5.03
C SER A 361 -10.34 8.22 5.82
N ARG A 362 -10.77 7.12 5.20
CA ARG A 362 -11.39 5.98 5.88
C ARG A 362 -10.36 5.10 6.61
N PHE A 363 -9.12 5.07 6.15
CA PHE A 363 -8.05 4.35 6.82
C PHE A 363 -7.52 5.22 7.96
N GLU A 364 -7.74 4.78 9.18
CA GLU A 364 -7.38 5.51 10.41
C GLU A 364 -6.11 4.94 11.06
N GLY A 365 -5.39 4.04 10.35
CA GLY A 365 -4.22 3.35 10.87
C GLY A 365 -4.55 1.95 11.42
N PHE A 366 -3.66 1.44 12.25
CA PHE A 366 -3.82 0.14 12.89
C PHE A 366 -4.06 0.32 14.39
N GLU A 367 -5.21 -0.17 14.86
CA GLU A 367 -5.57 -0.24 16.27
C GLU A 367 -5.59 -1.71 16.68
N PHE A 368 -4.66 -2.10 17.54
CA PHE A 368 -4.54 -3.48 18.02
C PHE A 368 -5.18 -3.64 19.39
N THR A 369 -6.21 -4.49 19.48
CA THR A 369 -6.83 -4.88 20.74
C THR A 369 -6.29 -6.23 21.16
N TYR A 370 -5.60 -6.27 22.31
CA TYR A 370 -4.94 -7.47 22.80
C TYR A 370 -5.75 -8.20 23.85
N SER A 371 -5.63 -9.53 23.87
CA SER A 371 -6.28 -10.43 24.83
C SER A 371 -5.45 -11.70 25.02
N GLY A 372 -5.76 -12.49 26.06
CA GLY A 372 -5.08 -13.76 26.27
C GLY A 372 -3.58 -13.62 26.55
N PHE A 373 -3.18 -12.58 27.27
CA PHE A 373 -1.77 -12.34 27.59
C PHE A 373 -1.12 -13.53 28.28
N GLY A 374 0.08 -13.87 27.82
CA GLY A 374 0.93 -14.88 28.48
C GLY A 374 1.34 -14.48 29.88
N SER A 375 1.87 -15.43 30.64
CA SER A 375 2.30 -15.20 32.01
C SER A 375 3.50 -14.25 32.08
N LEU A 376 3.42 -13.26 32.95
CA LEU A 376 4.48 -12.29 33.22
C LEU A 376 5.10 -12.51 34.61
N PRO A 377 6.35 -12.14 34.83
CA PRO A 377 6.92 -12.04 36.17
C PRO A 377 6.10 -11.04 37.01
N LEU A 378 5.79 -11.38 38.25
CA LEU A 378 5.02 -10.53 39.18
C LEU A 378 3.61 -10.10 38.65
N ASP A 379 2.94 -10.98 37.94
CA ASP A 379 1.64 -10.79 37.27
C ASP A 379 0.51 -10.31 38.23
N SER A 380 0.68 -10.49 39.52
CA SER A 380 -0.27 -10.03 40.53
C SER A 380 -0.19 -8.55 40.89
N LEU A 381 0.78 -7.82 40.38
CA LEU A 381 0.97 -6.40 40.65
C LEU A 381 0.31 -5.55 39.57
N SER A 382 -0.60 -4.66 39.95
CA SER A 382 -1.32 -3.79 38.99
C SER A 382 -0.41 -2.89 38.13
N VAL A 383 0.75 -2.50 38.67
CA VAL A 383 1.72 -1.71 37.94
C VAL A 383 2.37 -2.53 36.80
N VAL A 384 2.55 -3.84 36.96
CA VAL A 384 3.02 -4.75 35.93
C VAL A 384 1.96 -4.88 34.85
N ASP A 385 0.72 -5.12 35.23
CA ASP A 385 -0.39 -5.20 34.27
C ASP A 385 -0.54 -3.90 33.45
N ASN A 386 -0.52 -2.73 34.10
CA ASN A 386 -0.66 -1.46 33.42
C ASN A 386 0.50 -1.11 32.49
N PHE A 387 1.71 -1.63 32.76
CA PHE A 387 2.86 -1.37 31.91
C PHE A 387 2.95 -2.32 30.71
N PHE A 388 2.63 -3.61 30.91
CA PHE A 388 2.85 -4.65 29.89
C PHE A 388 1.56 -5.03 29.12
N LYS A 389 0.38 -4.86 29.73
CA LYS A 389 -0.90 -5.32 29.15
C LYS A 389 -1.75 -4.13 28.74
N TYR A 390 -1.57 -3.64 27.57
CA TYR A 390 -2.33 -2.51 27.03
C TYR A 390 -2.53 -2.66 25.51
N ASN A 391 -3.46 -1.93 24.96
CA ASN A 391 -3.68 -1.88 23.52
C ASN A 391 -2.71 -0.91 22.87
N LEU A 392 -2.28 -1.21 21.65
CA LEU A 392 -1.43 -0.35 20.86
C LEU A 392 -2.22 0.26 19.71
N SER A 393 -1.93 1.49 19.42
CA SER A 393 -2.47 2.23 18.31
C SER A 393 -1.33 2.78 17.45
N ASN A 394 -1.53 2.76 16.13
CA ASN A 394 -0.67 3.42 15.16
C ASN A 394 -1.59 4.24 14.25
N PRO A 395 -2.09 5.37 14.75
CA PRO A 395 -3.03 6.20 14.03
C PRO A 395 -2.36 6.90 12.85
N VAL A 396 -3.14 7.15 11.82
CA VAL A 396 -2.72 7.96 10.68
C VAL A 396 -3.80 8.99 10.34
N ASP A 397 -3.40 10.19 9.97
CA ASP A 397 -4.31 11.24 9.49
C ASP A 397 -4.22 11.34 7.96
N TRP A 398 -4.77 10.33 7.28
CA TRP A 398 -4.75 10.26 5.83
C TRP A 398 -5.90 11.02 5.21
N ASN A 399 -5.61 11.73 4.13
CA ASN A 399 -6.57 12.47 3.34
C ASN A 399 -7.01 11.68 2.11
N ASN A 400 -8.21 12.00 1.62
CA ASN A 400 -8.66 11.48 0.33
C ASN A 400 -7.75 11.99 -0.77
N ALA A 401 -7.56 11.17 -1.77
CA ALA A 401 -6.58 11.48 -2.78
C ALA A 401 -6.96 10.93 -4.16
N GLY A 402 -6.36 11.43 -5.26
CA GLY A 402 -6.70 11.04 -6.62
C GLY A 402 -5.48 10.61 -7.43
N LYS A 403 -5.73 9.94 -8.55
CA LYS A 403 -4.76 9.39 -9.48
C LYS A 403 -5.16 9.75 -10.90
N ILE A 404 -4.20 10.16 -11.73
CA ILE A 404 -4.38 10.39 -13.17
C ILE A 404 -3.44 9.47 -13.94
N MET A 405 -3.96 8.84 -14.97
CA MET A 405 -3.23 7.90 -15.80
C MET A 405 -3.47 8.23 -17.28
N LEU A 406 -2.41 8.28 -18.06
CA LEU A 406 -2.46 8.47 -19.51
C LEU A 406 -1.70 7.33 -20.17
N GLY A 407 -2.34 6.67 -21.14
CA GLY A 407 -1.77 5.52 -21.82
C GLY A 407 -2.06 5.49 -23.30
N GLY A 408 -1.24 4.73 -24.01
CA GLY A 408 -1.40 4.47 -25.42
C GLY A 408 -1.05 3.03 -25.78
N GLN A 409 -1.80 2.49 -26.75
CA GLN A 409 -1.56 1.20 -27.38
C GLN A 409 -1.31 1.46 -28.87
N TYR A 410 -0.25 0.87 -29.40
CA TYR A 410 0.09 0.94 -30.82
C TYR A 410 0.27 -0.45 -31.42
N ASP A 411 -0.65 -0.86 -32.27
CA ASP A 411 -0.62 -2.14 -33.00
C ASP A 411 0.31 -1.99 -34.21
N TYR A 412 1.61 -2.32 -34.00
CA TYR A 412 2.64 -2.23 -35.03
C TYR A 412 2.33 -3.21 -36.18
N SER A 413 1.95 -4.43 -35.86
CA SER A 413 1.52 -5.47 -36.80
C SER A 413 0.45 -6.35 -36.16
N GLU A 414 -0.06 -7.34 -36.88
CA GLU A 414 -0.98 -8.34 -36.33
C GLU A 414 -0.35 -9.19 -35.19
N ILE A 415 0.98 -9.21 -35.11
CA ILE A 415 1.72 -10.03 -34.12
C ILE A 415 2.26 -9.17 -32.95
N ILE A 416 2.55 -7.88 -33.17
CA ILE A 416 3.26 -7.04 -32.19
C ILE A 416 2.45 -5.81 -31.85
N THR A 417 2.20 -5.62 -30.56
CA THR A 417 1.62 -4.42 -29.99
C THR A 417 2.58 -3.80 -28.97
N PHE A 418 2.79 -2.50 -29.08
CA PHE A 418 3.50 -1.69 -28.10
C PHE A 418 2.49 -0.97 -27.19
N VAL A 419 2.80 -0.90 -25.90
CA VAL A 419 2.03 -0.13 -24.94
C VAL A 419 2.97 0.80 -24.18
N GLY A 420 2.48 2.01 -23.86
CA GLY A 420 3.22 2.98 -23.09
C GLY A 420 2.28 3.85 -22.27
N GLY A 421 2.72 4.31 -21.10
CA GLY A 421 1.87 5.14 -20.28
C GLY A 421 2.62 5.83 -19.14
N VAL A 422 1.98 6.85 -18.61
CA VAL A 422 2.44 7.61 -17.45
C VAL A 422 1.32 7.74 -16.44
N SER A 423 1.67 7.79 -15.17
CA SER A 423 0.74 8.05 -14.09
C SER A 423 1.29 9.08 -13.11
N ALA A 424 0.40 9.82 -12.51
CA ALA A 424 0.68 10.69 -11.37
C ALA A 424 -0.28 10.33 -10.26
N ASP A 425 0.23 10.14 -9.06
CA ASP A 425 -0.47 9.55 -7.94
C ASP A 425 -0.06 10.28 -6.66
N GLN A 426 -0.99 10.93 -5.99
CA GLN A 426 -0.72 11.77 -4.81
C GLN A 426 -0.67 10.94 -3.54
N SER A 427 0.18 11.32 -2.59
CA SER A 427 0.16 10.80 -1.23
C SER A 427 -1.17 11.11 -0.51
N PRO A 428 -1.74 10.16 0.22
CA PRO A 428 -2.79 10.45 1.16
C PRO A 428 -2.24 11.18 2.40
N ILE A 429 -0.92 11.11 2.64
CA ILE A 429 -0.24 11.74 3.77
C ILE A 429 0.10 13.17 3.39
N ARG A 430 -0.55 14.15 4.02
CA ARG A 430 -0.23 15.56 3.87
C ARG A 430 0.56 16.03 5.06
N ASP A 431 1.48 16.97 4.80
CA ASP A 431 2.30 17.63 5.83
C ASP A 431 3.15 16.67 6.68
N GLY A 432 3.23 15.39 6.28
CA GLY A 432 4.05 14.37 6.94
C GLY A 432 3.51 13.88 8.28
N ILE A 433 2.31 14.30 8.70
CA ILE A 433 1.70 13.88 9.95
C ILE A 433 1.34 12.38 9.89
N GLY A 434 1.76 11.59 10.89
CA GLY A 434 1.56 10.14 10.93
C GLY A 434 2.42 9.35 9.93
N PHE A 435 3.47 9.98 9.37
CA PHE A 435 4.38 9.31 8.46
C PHE A 435 5.45 8.51 9.23
N SER A 436 5.54 7.24 8.96
CA SER A 436 6.49 6.33 9.59
C SER A 436 7.27 5.52 8.55
N PRO A 437 8.37 4.87 8.92
CA PRO A 437 9.10 3.97 8.02
C PRO A 437 8.25 2.86 7.43
N GLN A 438 7.14 2.49 8.07
CA GLN A 438 6.20 1.48 7.59
C GLN A 438 5.34 1.96 6.41
N PHE A 439 5.40 3.25 6.00
CA PHE A 439 4.57 3.84 4.95
C PHE A 439 5.35 4.65 3.90
N VAL A 440 6.65 4.39 3.71
CA VAL A 440 7.53 5.19 2.83
C VAL A 440 7.02 5.29 1.39
N ASP A 441 6.49 4.20 0.83
CA ASP A 441 6.02 4.13 -0.56
C ASP A 441 4.62 4.71 -0.76
N THR A 442 4.04 5.31 0.28
CA THR A 442 2.73 5.98 0.20
C THR A 442 2.83 7.47 -0.14
N GLY A 443 4.05 7.98 -0.37
CA GLY A 443 4.33 9.33 -0.86
C GLY A 443 3.77 9.59 -2.26
N ASP A 444 3.86 10.83 -2.73
CA ASP A 444 3.57 11.17 -4.13
C ASP A 444 4.37 10.27 -5.07
N LYS A 445 3.73 9.80 -6.15
CA LYS A 445 4.34 8.80 -7.04
C LYS A 445 4.12 9.14 -8.51
N TYR A 446 5.18 9.12 -9.29
CA TYR A 446 5.15 9.29 -10.74
C TYR A 446 5.58 8.01 -11.43
N GLY A 447 4.68 7.42 -12.21
CA GLY A 447 4.90 6.16 -12.92
C GLY A 447 5.20 6.35 -14.40
N PHE A 448 6.16 5.57 -14.88
CA PHE A 448 6.53 5.48 -16.31
C PHE A 448 6.48 4.01 -16.70
N ASN A 449 5.70 3.68 -17.72
CA ASN A 449 5.39 2.30 -18.08
C ASN A 449 5.63 2.10 -19.58
N ALA A 450 6.19 0.94 -19.95
CA ALA A 450 6.35 0.52 -21.33
C ALA A 450 6.26 -0.99 -21.45
N GLY A 451 5.71 -1.49 -22.55
CA GLY A 451 5.58 -2.91 -22.76
C GLY A 451 5.47 -3.33 -24.21
N ILE A 452 5.70 -4.60 -24.44
CA ILE A 452 5.57 -5.27 -25.72
C ILE A 452 4.72 -6.54 -25.55
N LEU A 453 3.75 -6.71 -26.42
CA LEU A 453 2.85 -7.86 -26.46
C LEU A 453 3.02 -8.57 -27.82
N PHE A 454 3.04 -9.88 -27.78
CA PHE A 454 3.10 -10.77 -28.92
C PHE A 454 1.81 -11.57 -29.02
N HIS A 455 1.13 -11.47 -30.17
CA HIS A 455 -0.08 -12.19 -30.50
C HIS A 455 0.29 -13.37 -31.41
N ILE A 456 0.15 -14.59 -30.88
CA ILE A 456 0.51 -15.83 -31.61
C ILE A 456 -0.71 -16.74 -31.63
N GLU A 457 -1.44 -16.76 -32.73
CA GLU A 457 -2.70 -17.48 -32.87
C GLU A 457 -3.72 -17.08 -31.79
N ARG A 458 -3.94 -17.95 -30.79
CA ARG A 458 -4.84 -17.75 -29.66
C ARG A 458 -4.13 -17.30 -28.37
N TRP A 459 -2.84 -17.02 -28.46
CA TRP A 459 -2.02 -16.61 -27.33
C TRP A 459 -1.61 -15.15 -27.45
N GLU A 460 -1.67 -14.47 -26.34
CA GLU A 460 -0.96 -13.20 -26.13
C GLU A 460 0.04 -13.41 -24.99
N VAL A 461 1.29 -13.14 -25.25
CA VAL A 461 2.34 -13.13 -24.22
C VAL A 461 3.07 -11.82 -24.27
N GLY A 462 3.55 -11.33 -23.15
CA GLY A 462 4.22 -10.07 -23.16
C GLY A 462 4.97 -9.75 -21.89
N LEU A 463 5.72 -8.65 -22.00
CA LEU A 463 6.54 -8.08 -20.96
C LEU A 463 6.19 -6.61 -20.82
N VAL A 464 5.97 -6.17 -19.57
CA VAL A 464 5.86 -4.76 -19.20
C VAL A 464 6.91 -4.45 -18.16
N THR A 465 7.53 -3.28 -18.27
CA THR A 465 8.40 -2.72 -17.25
C THR A 465 7.85 -1.36 -16.81
N SER A 466 7.94 -1.09 -15.52
CA SER A 466 7.51 0.16 -14.93
C SER A 466 8.57 0.70 -13.99
N PHE A 467 8.67 2.01 -13.94
CA PHE A 467 9.50 2.74 -12.99
C PHE A 467 8.64 3.74 -12.26
N TYR A 468 8.69 3.72 -10.93
CA TYR A 468 8.01 4.67 -10.07
C TYR A 468 9.03 5.49 -9.32
N HIS A 469 8.91 6.79 -9.43
CA HIS A 469 9.68 7.78 -8.71
C HIS A 469 8.82 8.43 -7.63
N TYR A 470 9.34 8.49 -6.42
CA TYR A 470 8.75 9.19 -5.29
C TYR A 470 9.63 10.41 -4.98
N PRO A 471 9.09 11.63 -4.95
CA PRO A 471 9.83 12.80 -4.49
C PRO A 471 10.40 12.59 -3.09
N ASP A 472 11.60 13.11 -2.86
CA ASP A 472 12.24 13.05 -1.55
C ASP A 472 11.35 13.73 -0.50
N MET A 473 11.24 13.12 0.67
CA MET A 473 10.43 13.63 1.79
C MET A 473 11.31 13.82 3.00
N THR A 474 11.14 14.93 3.73
CA THR A 474 11.83 15.20 5.00
C THR A 474 10.78 15.40 6.09
N ILE A 475 10.86 14.62 7.15
CA ILE A 475 10.01 14.68 8.32
C ILE A 475 10.81 15.28 9.46
N TYR A 476 10.30 16.34 10.09
CA TYR A 476 11.05 17.14 11.07
C TYR A 476 10.63 16.90 12.52
N GLY A 477 9.53 16.24 12.76
CA GLY A 477 8.98 16.06 14.10
C GLY A 477 8.76 14.59 14.45
N ALA A 478 8.46 14.37 15.71
CA ALA A 478 7.95 13.10 16.20
C ALA A 478 6.60 13.44 16.86
N ASP A 479 5.56 13.51 16.03
CA ASP A 479 4.21 13.81 16.50
C ASP A 479 3.61 12.55 17.14
N ASP A 480 2.87 12.78 18.23
CA ASP A 480 2.05 11.80 18.95
C ASP A 480 0.59 12.20 18.71
N ILE A 481 -0.07 11.49 17.79
CA ILE A 481 -1.41 11.86 17.28
C ILE A 481 -2.48 11.50 18.30
N ASP A 482 -2.35 10.37 18.97
CA ASP A 482 -3.34 9.85 19.91
C ASP A 482 -3.03 10.17 21.38
N GLN A 483 -1.91 10.86 21.64
CA GLN A 483 -1.47 11.33 22.95
C GLN A 483 -1.24 10.20 23.96
N ASP A 484 -0.65 9.10 23.48
CA ASP A 484 -0.32 7.92 24.27
C ASP A 484 1.14 7.91 24.80
N ASP A 485 1.88 9.04 24.62
CA ASP A 485 3.29 9.24 24.95
C ASP A 485 4.25 8.48 24.03
N ASN A 486 3.78 7.93 22.88
CA ASN A 486 4.61 7.35 21.84
C ASN A 486 4.51 8.19 20.56
N ALA A 487 5.61 8.28 19.83
CA ALA A 487 5.59 8.98 18.55
C ALA A 487 5.00 8.10 17.44
N ASP A 488 3.98 8.62 16.75
CA ASP A 488 3.39 8.01 15.55
C ASP A 488 4.12 8.37 14.27
N GLN A 489 5.05 9.31 14.35
CA GLN A 489 5.83 9.85 13.26
C GLN A 489 7.32 9.59 13.49
N PHE A 490 8.04 9.27 12.42
CA PHE A 490 9.47 9.02 12.52
C PHE A 490 10.26 10.06 11.70
N PRO A 491 11.06 10.94 12.36
CA PRO A 491 11.79 12.00 11.67
C PRO A 491 13.01 11.48 10.90
N GLY A 492 13.24 12.09 9.73
CA GLY A 492 14.36 11.73 8.86
C GLY A 492 14.14 12.16 7.41
N GLU A 493 15.12 11.87 6.56
CA GLU A 493 15.07 12.06 5.12
C GLU A 493 14.76 10.73 4.43
N TYR A 494 13.71 10.71 3.60
CA TYR A 494 13.20 9.52 2.93
C TYR A 494 13.33 9.65 1.42
N LYS A 495 13.85 8.59 0.78
CA LYS A 495 13.88 8.44 -0.68
C LYS A 495 13.35 7.09 -1.07
N ALA A 496 12.52 7.05 -2.11
CA ALA A 496 11.93 5.83 -2.60
C ALA A 496 11.93 5.75 -4.12
N SER A 497 12.14 4.55 -4.64
CA SER A 497 11.92 4.22 -6.04
C SER A 497 11.53 2.75 -6.17
N THR A 498 10.65 2.46 -7.13
CA THR A 498 10.20 1.09 -7.39
C THR A 498 10.37 0.76 -8.87
N TYR A 499 10.97 -0.38 -9.15
CA TYR A 499 11.01 -0.99 -10.47
C TYR A 499 10.07 -2.18 -10.49
N GLU A 500 9.25 -2.29 -11.52
CA GLU A 500 8.36 -3.42 -11.68
C GLU A 500 8.56 -4.07 -13.03
N THR A 501 8.49 -5.41 -13.05
CA THR A 501 8.49 -6.21 -14.27
C THR A 501 7.31 -7.15 -14.23
N ILE A 502 6.49 -7.15 -15.27
CA ILE A 502 5.32 -8.03 -15.39
C ILE A 502 5.52 -8.93 -16.59
N LEU A 503 5.42 -10.23 -16.32
CA LEU A 503 5.29 -11.28 -17.33
C LEU A 503 3.84 -11.76 -17.30
N ALA A 504 3.20 -11.87 -18.46
CA ALA A 504 1.85 -12.38 -18.51
C ALA A 504 1.57 -13.13 -19.81
N PHE A 505 0.51 -13.95 -19.74
CA PHE A 505 -0.07 -14.60 -20.90
C PHE A 505 -1.60 -14.54 -20.84
N ASN A 506 -2.22 -14.51 -22.02
CA ASN A 506 -3.64 -14.68 -22.22
C ASN A 506 -3.86 -15.76 -23.29
N TYR A 507 -4.92 -16.54 -23.14
CA TYR A 507 -5.34 -17.57 -24.10
C TYR A 507 -6.81 -17.46 -24.36
N TRP A 508 -7.20 -17.41 -25.63
CA TRP A 508 -8.58 -17.38 -26.09
C TRP A 508 -9.00 -18.73 -26.67
N PHE A 509 -10.22 -19.19 -26.38
CA PHE A 509 -10.71 -20.51 -26.83
C PHE A 509 -12.21 -20.56 -27.13
#